data_423b927fecb93372a0f11bbbf876bc04
#
_entry.id   423b927fecb93372a0f11bbbf876bc04
#
_cell.length_a   1.000
_cell.length_b   1.000
_cell.length_c   1.000
_cell.angle_alpha   90.00
_cell.angle_beta   90.00
_cell.angle_gamma   90.00
#
_symmetry.space_group_name_H-M   'P 1'
#
loop_
_entity.id
_entity.type
_entity.pdbx_description
1 polymer ?
#
loop_
_entity_poly.entity_id
_entity_poly.type
_entity_poly.pdbx_seq_one_letter_code
_entity_poly.pdbx_strand_id
1 'polypeptide(L)'
;EHYKDEAQFDITIDVQADAKVRDVMLTDVHNGADVFSFPDDQLTSLVAGGVLVEIPDAEKVKSANIEESVKAATLDDKIYAYPMTADNGYFMYYDKNYFSADDVKSLDKMMSVAASSGKKFAMEFNSGWYMYTFFGNTGLNLSINPDGVTNKCNWNSESGDIKGTDIKSALS
;
A
#
# COMPACT_ATOMS: atom_id res chain seq x y z
N GLU A 1 -4.72 16.68 21.37
CA GLU A 1 -4.91 17.65 22.49
C GLU A 1 -5.37 19.03 21.98
N HIS A 2 -4.96 19.47 20.77
CA HIS A 2 -5.23 20.84 20.26
C HIS A 2 -6.72 21.17 20.11
N TYR A 3 -7.57 20.19 19.82
CA TYR A 3 -9.02 20.38 19.64
C TYR A 3 -9.87 19.85 20.82
N LYS A 4 -9.23 19.41 21.88
CA LYS A 4 -9.93 18.79 23.00
C LYS A 4 -10.90 19.75 23.70
N ASP A 5 -10.56 21.03 23.77
CA ASP A 5 -11.37 22.08 24.38
C ASP A 5 -12.49 22.60 23.46
N GLU A 6 -12.40 22.31 22.15
CA GLU A 6 -13.40 22.69 21.13
C GLU A 6 -14.39 21.56 20.86
N ALA A 7 -14.03 20.31 21.20
CA ALA A 7 -14.89 19.16 21.02
C ALA A 7 -16.04 19.17 22.05
N GLN A 8 -17.25 19.03 21.55
CA GLN A 8 -18.45 18.86 22.41
C GLN A 8 -18.64 17.39 22.89
N PHE A 9 -17.61 16.58 22.77
CA PHE A 9 -17.60 15.16 23.14
C PHE A 9 -16.22 14.73 23.63
N ASP A 10 -16.16 13.71 24.44
CA ASP A 10 -14.92 13.11 24.92
C ASP A 10 -14.22 12.33 23.80
N ILE A 11 -12.93 12.59 23.62
CA ILE A 11 -12.10 11.90 22.65
C ILE A 11 -11.14 10.96 23.37
N THR A 12 -11.27 9.67 23.09
CA THR A 12 -10.29 8.65 23.48
C THR A 12 -9.50 8.24 22.25
N ILE A 13 -8.17 8.25 22.35
CA ILE A 13 -7.28 7.81 21.26
C ILE A 13 -6.69 6.47 21.66
N ASP A 14 -6.92 5.48 20.80
CA ASP A 14 -6.31 4.15 20.91
C ASP A 14 -5.31 3.93 19.77
N VAL A 15 -4.30 3.08 20.02
CA VAL A 15 -3.23 2.80 19.05
C VAL A 15 -3.37 1.39 18.53
N GLN A 16 -3.47 1.28 17.20
CA GLN A 16 -3.55 0.00 16.51
C GLN A 16 -2.55 -0.04 15.34
N ALA A 17 -1.96 -1.21 15.10
CA ALA A 17 -1.11 -1.40 13.92
C ALA A 17 -1.97 -1.43 12.64
N ASP A 18 -1.55 -0.75 11.58
CA ASP A 18 -2.27 -0.63 10.31
C ASP A 18 -2.72 -1.98 9.75
N ALA A 19 -1.85 -2.99 9.77
CA ALA A 19 -2.17 -4.34 9.32
C ALA A 19 -3.26 -5.05 10.14
N LYS A 20 -3.62 -4.54 11.32
CA LYS A 20 -4.60 -5.15 12.23
C LYS A 20 -5.94 -4.44 12.27
N VAL A 21 -6.02 -3.23 11.76
CA VAL A 21 -7.23 -2.41 11.84
C VAL A 21 -8.45 -3.13 11.27
N ARG A 22 -8.33 -3.68 10.06
CA ARG A 22 -9.41 -4.45 9.43
C ARG A 22 -9.91 -5.59 10.32
N ASP A 23 -9.00 -6.40 10.84
CA ASP A 23 -9.35 -7.59 11.61
C ASP A 23 -10.03 -7.20 12.93
N VAL A 24 -9.56 -6.14 13.59
CA VAL A 24 -10.17 -5.60 14.79
C VAL A 24 -11.58 -5.10 14.51
N MET A 25 -11.76 -4.27 13.48
CA MET A 25 -13.05 -3.68 13.14
C MET A 25 -14.09 -4.72 12.66
N LEU A 26 -13.66 -5.74 11.91
CA LEU A 26 -14.54 -6.81 11.45
C LEU A 26 -14.89 -7.82 12.55
N THR A 27 -14.08 -7.92 13.60
CA THR A 27 -14.35 -8.84 14.72
C THR A 27 -15.45 -8.31 15.62
N ASP A 28 -15.44 -7.02 15.96
CA ASP A 28 -16.44 -6.40 16.83
C ASP A 28 -16.60 -4.91 16.51
N VAL A 29 -17.46 -4.62 15.54
CA VAL A 29 -17.74 -3.24 15.11
C VAL A 29 -18.41 -2.41 16.20
N HIS A 30 -19.15 -3.02 17.12
CA HIS A 30 -19.88 -2.29 18.16
C HIS A 30 -18.97 -1.77 19.28
N ASN A 31 -17.84 -2.43 19.50
CA ASN A 31 -16.81 -1.99 20.45
C ASN A 31 -15.56 -1.43 19.74
N GLY A 32 -15.61 -1.31 18.41
CA GLY A 32 -14.56 -0.68 17.62
C GLY A 32 -14.54 0.84 17.79
N ALA A 33 -13.54 1.48 17.20
CA ALA A 33 -13.44 2.94 17.19
C ALA A 33 -14.49 3.57 16.25
N ASP A 34 -15.09 4.69 16.68
CA ASP A 34 -16.05 5.45 15.85
C ASP A 34 -15.37 6.07 14.60
N VAL A 35 -14.09 6.39 14.71
CA VAL A 35 -13.25 6.90 13.62
C VAL A 35 -11.90 6.23 13.68
N PHE A 36 -11.42 5.71 12.56
CA PHE A 36 -10.12 5.01 12.48
C PHE A 36 -9.42 5.24 11.15
N SER A 37 -8.09 5.15 11.15
CA SER A 37 -7.28 5.17 9.92
C SER A 37 -6.98 3.74 9.46
N PHE A 38 -6.92 3.53 8.15
CA PHE A 38 -6.59 2.24 7.55
C PHE A 38 -5.91 2.43 6.18
N PRO A 39 -5.09 1.50 5.72
CA PRO A 39 -4.53 1.52 4.38
C PRO A 39 -5.57 1.13 3.33
N ASP A 40 -5.46 1.66 2.13
CA ASP A 40 -6.44 1.54 1.04
C ASP A 40 -6.71 0.11 0.56
N ASP A 41 -5.76 -0.80 0.72
CA ASP A 41 -5.93 -2.23 0.41
C ASP A 41 -6.98 -2.93 1.30
N GLN A 42 -7.39 -2.31 2.40
CA GLN A 42 -8.43 -2.82 3.31
C GLN A 42 -9.84 -2.28 2.97
N LEU A 43 -9.96 -1.28 2.10
CA LEU A 43 -11.22 -0.59 1.80
C LEU A 43 -12.34 -1.57 1.43
N THR A 44 -12.11 -2.42 0.44
CA THR A 44 -13.13 -3.35 -0.08
C THR A 44 -13.68 -4.28 1.01
N SER A 45 -12.83 -4.81 1.86
CA SER A 45 -13.26 -5.71 2.94
C SER A 45 -14.01 -4.99 4.05
N LEU A 46 -13.61 -3.76 4.38
CA LEU A 46 -14.28 -2.93 5.39
C LEU A 46 -15.66 -2.47 4.90
N VAL A 47 -15.80 -2.10 3.62
CA VAL A 47 -17.11 -1.78 3.01
C VAL A 47 -18.00 -3.02 2.97
N ALA A 48 -17.48 -4.17 2.54
CA ALA A 48 -18.24 -5.42 2.50
C ALA A 48 -18.69 -5.89 3.91
N GLY A 49 -17.89 -5.62 4.93
CA GLY A 49 -18.24 -5.87 6.33
C GLY A 49 -19.21 -4.86 6.94
N GLY A 50 -19.57 -3.80 6.20
CA GLY A 50 -20.54 -2.79 6.68
C GLY A 50 -20.01 -1.88 7.80
N VAL A 51 -18.68 -1.79 7.95
CA VAL A 51 -18.06 -0.97 9.02
C VAL A 51 -17.72 0.45 8.56
N LEU A 52 -17.85 0.74 7.27
CA LEU A 52 -17.65 2.08 6.73
C LEU A 52 -18.98 2.68 6.26
N VAL A 53 -19.12 3.98 6.45
CA VAL A 53 -20.27 4.78 6.00
C VAL A 53 -19.83 5.59 4.77
N GLU A 54 -20.71 5.71 3.77
CA GLU A 54 -20.49 6.59 2.63
C GLU A 54 -20.32 8.04 3.10
N ILE A 55 -19.30 8.72 2.58
CA ILE A 55 -18.99 10.11 2.91
C ILE A 55 -20.06 11.05 2.29
N PRO A 56 -20.78 11.85 3.09
CA PRO A 56 -21.88 12.67 2.59
C PRO A 56 -21.43 13.86 1.75
N ASP A 57 -20.22 14.37 1.94
CA ASP A 57 -19.65 15.53 1.25
C ASP A 57 -18.60 15.16 0.19
N ALA A 58 -18.90 14.14 -0.62
CA ALA A 58 -18.01 13.58 -1.63
C ALA A 58 -17.36 14.63 -2.56
N GLU A 59 -18.11 15.65 -3.00
CA GLU A 59 -17.57 16.71 -3.87
C GLU A 59 -16.52 17.58 -3.16
N LYS A 60 -16.66 17.80 -1.87
CA LYS A 60 -15.65 18.51 -1.08
C LYS A 60 -14.37 17.66 -0.97
N VAL A 61 -14.50 16.35 -0.75
CA VAL A 61 -13.37 15.43 -0.72
C VAL A 61 -12.64 15.42 -2.06
N LYS A 62 -13.36 15.31 -3.18
CA LYS A 62 -12.79 15.34 -4.53
C LYS A 62 -12.04 16.64 -4.82
N SER A 63 -12.60 17.77 -4.44
CA SER A 63 -11.99 19.08 -4.72
C SER A 63 -10.77 19.40 -3.85
N ALA A 64 -10.65 18.79 -2.68
CA ALA A 64 -9.60 19.07 -1.71
C ALA A 64 -8.40 18.10 -1.80
N ASN A 65 -8.50 17.03 -2.58
CA ASN A 65 -7.50 15.96 -2.65
C ASN A 65 -7.07 15.67 -4.09
N ILE A 66 -5.90 15.05 -4.25
CA ILE A 66 -5.44 14.57 -5.55
C ILE A 66 -6.29 13.37 -6.01
N GLU A 67 -6.44 13.23 -7.33
CA GLU A 67 -7.32 12.23 -7.94
C GLU A 67 -6.99 10.79 -7.47
N GLU A 68 -5.72 10.44 -7.38
CA GLU A 68 -5.25 9.12 -6.98
C GLU A 68 -5.68 8.77 -5.55
N SER A 69 -5.60 9.72 -4.62
CA SER A 69 -6.02 9.49 -3.24
C SER A 69 -7.53 9.39 -3.10
N VAL A 70 -8.28 10.15 -3.90
CA VAL A 70 -9.75 10.03 -3.98
C VAL A 70 -10.14 8.66 -4.54
N LYS A 71 -9.46 8.20 -5.59
CA LYS A 71 -9.69 6.89 -6.19
C LYS A 71 -9.42 5.77 -5.19
N ALA A 72 -8.35 5.87 -4.40
CA ALA A 72 -8.02 4.90 -3.35
C ALA A 72 -9.09 4.82 -2.23
N ALA A 73 -9.84 5.91 -2.01
CA ALA A 73 -10.94 5.96 -1.04
C ALA A 73 -12.33 5.63 -1.64
N THR A 74 -12.38 5.26 -2.94
CA THR A 74 -13.62 5.06 -3.70
C THR A 74 -13.84 3.59 -4.01
N LEU A 75 -15.07 3.11 -3.79
CA LEU A 75 -15.55 1.80 -4.21
C LEU A 75 -16.94 1.96 -4.84
N ASP A 76 -17.19 1.39 -6.03
CA ASP A 76 -18.47 1.47 -6.74
C ASP A 76 -19.01 2.92 -6.84
N ASP A 77 -18.15 3.85 -7.26
CA ASP A 77 -18.42 5.29 -7.41
C ASP A 77 -18.76 6.05 -6.11
N LYS A 78 -18.63 5.41 -4.96
CA LYS A 78 -18.89 5.99 -3.64
C LYS A 78 -17.61 6.16 -2.85
N ILE A 79 -17.48 7.29 -2.16
CA ILE A 79 -16.34 7.58 -1.29
C ILE A 79 -16.67 7.11 0.13
N TYR A 80 -15.78 6.32 0.73
CA TYR A 80 -15.95 5.74 2.07
C TYR A 80 -14.91 6.20 3.09
N ALA A 81 -13.93 7.00 2.67
CA ALA A 81 -12.91 7.50 3.58
C ALA A 81 -12.46 8.91 3.18
N TYR A 82 -11.98 9.68 4.15
CA TYR A 82 -11.25 10.92 3.90
C TYR A 82 -9.77 10.58 3.67
N PRO A 83 -9.18 10.91 2.52
CA PRO A 83 -7.76 10.70 2.29
C PRO A 83 -6.91 11.44 3.32
N MET A 84 -6.03 10.74 4.02
CA MET A 84 -5.17 11.31 5.05
C MET A 84 -3.77 11.60 4.51
N THR A 85 -3.23 10.67 3.69
CA THR A 85 -1.93 10.81 3.03
C THR A 85 -1.90 10.00 1.74
N ALA A 86 -1.02 10.37 0.81
CA ALA A 86 -0.83 9.69 -0.48
C ALA A 86 0.65 9.39 -0.75
N ASP A 87 1.46 9.21 0.29
CA ASP A 87 2.92 9.12 0.23
C ASP A 87 3.47 7.73 0.54
N ASN A 88 2.61 6.71 0.63
CA ASN A 88 3.03 5.33 0.90
C ASN A 88 3.58 4.66 -0.37
N GLY A 89 4.81 5.00 -0.72
CA GLY A 89 5.51 4.47 -1.87
C GLY A 89 6.80 3.71 -1.50
N TYR A 90 7.41 3.09 -2.50
CA TYR A 90 8.70 2.43 -2.33
C TYR A 90 9.83 3.47 -2.40
N PHE A 91 10.80 3.33 -1.52
CA PHE A 91 12.06 4.05 -1.57
C PHE A 91 13.19 3.18 -1.04
N MET A 92 14.41 3.52 -1.43
CA MET A 92 15.60 2.80 -1.04
C MET A 92 16.61 3.75 -0.42
N TYR A 93 17.13 3.39 0.74
CA TYR A 93 18.29 4.06 1.33
C TYR A 93 19.59 3.49 0.78
N TYR A 94 20.54 4.33 0.44
CA TYR A 94 21.88 3.90 0.05
C TYR A 94 22.96 4.81 0.63
N ASP A 95 24.11 4.24 0.92
CA ASP A 95 25.26 4.96 1.47
C ASP A 95 26.05 5.61 0.33
N LYS A 96 26.01 6.94 0.26
CA LYS A 96 26.69 7.75 -0.77
C LYS A 96 28.21 7.68 -0.71
N ASN A 97 28.82 7.13 0.35
CA ASN A 97 30.26 6.90 0.42
C ASN A 97 30.68 5.72 -0.46
N TYR A 98 29.77 4.83 -0.82
CA TYR A 98 30.04 3.63 -1.62
C TYR A 98 29.29 3.62 -2.95
N PHE A 99 28.12 4.25 -3.03
CA PHE A 99 27.24 4.22 -4.19
C PHE A 99 27.04 5.61 -4.78
N SER A 100 27.24 5.75 -6.06
CA SER A 100 26.79 6.92 -6.81
C SER A 100 25.31 6.83 -7.16
N ALA A 101 24.73 7.96 -7.60
CA ALA A 101 23.36 7.99 -8.09
C ALA A 101 23.12 7.11 -9.33
N ASP A 102 24.18 6.82 -10.11
CA ASP A 102 24.09 5.95 -11.28
C ASP A 102 24.21 4.47 -10.92
N ASP A 103 24.90 4.13 -9.86
CA ASP A 103 25.03 2.74 -9.41
C ASP A 103 23.68 2.21 -8.90
N VAL A 104 22.87 3.05 -8.26
CA VAL A 104 21.58 2.66 -7.67
C VAL A 104 20.42 2.60 -8.68
N LYS A 105 20.69 2.87 -9.96
CA LYS A 105 19.68 2.72 -11.03
C LYS A 105 19.57 1.29 -11.57
N SER A 106 20.47 0.40 -11.19
CA SER A 106 20.50 -0.98 -11.66
C SER A 106 20.83 -1.93 -10.52
N LEU A 107 20.03 -2.99 -10.39
CA LEU A 107 20.26 -4.03 -9.37
C LEU A 107 21.64 -4.67 -9.54
N ASP A 108 22.04 -5.01 -10.77
CA ASP A 108 23.36 -5.61 -11.06
C ASP A 108 24.52 -4.71 -10.62
N LYS A 109 24.40 -3.40 -10.87
CA LYS A 109 25.41 -2.44 -10.40
C LYS A 109 25.43 -2.36 -8.87
N MET A 110 24.27 -2.28 -8.23
CA MET A 110 24.17 -2.28 -6.76
C MET A 110 24.83 -3.52 -6.16
N MET A 111 24.53 -4.70 -6.70
CA MET A 111 25.13 -5.96 -6.24
C MET A 111 26.65 -5.98 -6.45
N SER A 112 27.14 -5.52 -7.60
CA SER A 112 28.56 -5.45 -7.92
C SER A 112 29.32 -4.50 -6.98
N VAL A 113 28.80 -3.28 -6.76
CA VAL A 113 29.39 -2.30 -5.84
C VAL A 113 29.35 -2.80 -4.40
N ALA A 114 28.24 -3.40 -3.98
CA ALA A 114 28.12 -3.99 -2.64
C ALA A 114 29.20 -5.07 -2.43
N ALA A 115 29.34 -6.00 -3.37
CA ALA A 115 30.33 -7.08 -3.30
C ALA A 115 31.76 -6.54 -3.23
N SER A 116 32.12 -5.59 -4.12
CA SER A 116 33.47 -5.01 -4.18
C SER A 116 33.82 -4.17 -2.95
N SER A 117 32.81 -3.58 -2.29
CA SER A 117 32.99 -2.72 -1.10
C SER A 117 32.80 -3.46 0.22
N GLY A 118 32.55 -4.77 0.19
CA GLY A 118 32.25 -5.57 1.39
C GLY A 118 30.94 -5.17 2.06
N LYS A 119 29.99 -4.59 1.29
CA LYS A 119 28.68 -4.17 1.76
C LYS A 119 27.61 -5.20 1.36
N LYS A 120 26.39 -5.01 1.87
CA LYS A 120 25.26 -5.90 1.59
C LYS A 120 24.11 -5.11 1.02
N PHE A 121 23.40 -5.70 0.07
CA PHE A 121 22.05 -5.32 -0.28
C PHE A 121 21.09 -6.07 0.66
N ALA A 122 20.12 -5.38 1.22
CA ALA A 122 19.13 -5.96 2.12
C ALA A 122 17.73 -5.53 1.70
N MET A 123 16.83 -6.51 1.64
CA MET A 123 15.42 -6.34 1.33
C MET A 123 14.61 -7.44 2.01
N GLU A 124 13.36 -7.20 2.31
CA GLU A 124 12.45 -8.20 2.86
C GLU A 124 11.81 -9.03 1.73
N PHE A 125 12.44 -10.15 1.37
CA PHE A 125 12.00 -11.00 0.25
C PHE A 125 10.78 -11.88 0.56
N ASN A 126 10.36 -12.00 1.81
CA ASN A 126 9.17 -12.76 2.22
C ASN A 126 7.88 -11.90 2.25
N SER A 127 7.97 -10.62 1.91
CA SER A 127 6.85 -9.70 1.83
C SER A 127 6.39 -9.51 0.38
N GLY A 128 5.13 -9.85 0.08
CA GLY A 128 4.53 -9.60 -1.24
C GLY A 128 4.51 -8.11 -1.60
N TRP A 129 4.42 -7.23 -0.60
CA TRP A 129 4.50 -5.78 -0.77
C TRP A 129 5.83 -5.37 -1.42
N TYR A 130 6.95 -5.77 -0.83
CA TYR A 130 8.27 -5.44 -1.38
C TYR A 130 8.58 -6.20 -2.66
N MET A 131 8.14 -7.45 -2.80
CA MET A 131 8.33 -8.25 -4.01
C MET A 131 7.66 -7.63 -5.24
N TYR A 132 6.58 -6.87 -5.08
CA TYR A 132 5.93 -6.16 -6.17
C TYR A 132 6.89 -5.24 -6.95
N THR A 133 7.93 -4.71 -6.30
CA THR A 133 8.97 -3.88 -6.92
C THR A 133 9.60 -4.53 -8.16
N PHE A 134 9.73 -5.86 -8.18
CA PHE A 134 10.33 -6.61 -9.29
C PHE A 134 9.34 -6.93 -10.41
N PHE A 135 8.04 -6.84 -10.14
CA PHE A 135 6.99 -7.17 -11.10
C PHE A 135 6.30 -5.91 -11.68
N GLY A 136 6.41 -4.78 -11.01
CA GLY A 136 5.84 -3.52 -11.48
C GLY A 136 6.40 -3.13 -12.85
N ASN A 137 5.54 -2.67 -13.76
CA ASN A 137 5.87 -2.25 -15.12
C ASN A 137 6.43 -3.34 -16.06
N THR A 138 6.36 -4.62 -15.67
CA THR A 138 6.81 -5.75 -16.50
C THR A 138 5.69 -6.38 -17.33
N GLY A 139 4.44 -5.93 -17.14
CA GLY A 139 3.25 -6.62 -17.67
C GLY A 139 2.77 -7.78 -16.80
N LEU A 140 3.54 -8.13 -15.76
CA LEU A 140 3.15 -9.11 -14.74
C LEU A 140 2.43 -8.39 -13.61
N ASN A 141 1.13 -8.60 -13.49
CA ASN A 141 0.25 -7.78 -12.65
C ASN A 141 -0.37 -8.59 -11.51
N LEU A 142 -0.66 -7.88 -10.44
CA LEU A 142 -1.62 -8.26 -9.42
C LEU A 142 -2.79 -7.28 -9.49
N SER A 143 -4.00 -7.79 -9.61
CA SER A 143 -5.22 -6.97 -9.70
C SER A 143 -6.39 -7.66 -9.01
N ILE A 144 -7.42 -6.89 -8.71
CA ILE A 144 -8.69 -7.44 -8.22
C ILE A 144 -9.55 -7.80 -9.44
N ASN A 145 -10.20 -8.96 -9.41
CA ASN A 145 -11.16 -9.37 -10.44
C ASN A 145 -12.42 -8.48 -10.42
N PRO A 146 -13.21 -8.46 -11.50
CA PRO A 146 -14.46 -7.70 -11.56
C PRO A 146 -15.49 -8.04 -10.47
N ASP A 147 -15.33 -9.18 -9.80
CA ASP A 147 -16.16 -9.57 -8.64
C ASP A 147 -15.87 -8.74 -7.37
N GLY A 148 -14.81 -7.93 -7.37
CA GLY A 148 -14.39 -7.11 -6.24
C GLY A 148 -13.86 -7.89 -5.03
N VAL A 149 -13.77 -9.20 -5.12
CA VAL A 149 -13.45 -10.09 -3.98
C VAL A 149 -12.21 -10.94 -4.22
N THR A 150 -12.03 -11.46 -5.44
CA THR A 150 -10.91 -12.35 -5.75
C THR A 150 -9.79 -11.63 -6.48
N ASN A 151 -8.55 -12.07 -6.23
CA ASN A 151 -7.37 -11.52 -6.88
C ASN A 151 -7.03 -12.29 -8.15
N LYS A 152 -6.56 -11.56 -9.16
CA LYS A 152 -5.91 -12.09 -10.34
C LYS A 152 -4.42 -11.77 -10.26
N CYS A 153 -3.59 -12.81 -10.29
CA CYS A 153 -2.14 -12.67 -10.28
C CYS A 153 -1.54 -13.49 -11.43
N ASN A 154 -0.73 -12.88 -12.27
CA ASN A 154 -0.03 -13.55 -13.37
C ASN A 154 1.50 -13.54 -13.21
N TRP A 155 2.01 -13.39 -11.99
CA TRP A 155 3.44 -13.38 -11.71
C TRP A 155 4.19 -14.67 -12.08
N ASN A 156 3.45 -15.76 -12.26
CA ASN A 156 3.97 -17.05 -12.76
C ASN A 156 3.70 -17.26 -14.26
N SER A 157 3.31 -16.25 -15.00
CA SER A 157 3.06 -16.37 -16.44
C SER A 157 4.33 -16.70 -17.21
N GLU A 158 4.20 -17.63 -18.16
CA GLU A 158 5.25 -17.99 -19.12
C GLU A 158 5.01 -17.33 -20.50
N SER A 159 4.10 -16.36 -20.57
CA SER A 159 3.76 -15.61 -21.77
C SER A 159 4.02 -14.11 -21.58
N GLY A 160 4.33 -13.42 -22.68
CA GLY A 160 4.68 -11.99 -22.69
C GLY A 160 6.17 -11.76 -22.90
N ASP A 161 6.56 -10.49 -23.00
CA ASP A 161 7.95 -10.07 -23.23
C ASP A 161 8.84 -10.38 -22.01
N ILE A 162 8.28 -10.28 -20.82
CA ILE A 162 8.91 -10.67 -19.56
C ILE A 162 8.06 -11.76 -18.93
N LYS A 163 8.67 -12.88 -18.58
CA LYS A 163 8.02 -14.02 -17.96
C LYS A 163 8.26 -14.04 -16.46
N GLY A 164 7.39 -14.70 -15.71
CA GLY A 164 7.58 -14.92 -14.28
C GLY A 164 8.87 -15.65 -13.94
N THR A 165 9.28 -16.60 -14.78
CA THR A 165 10.55 -17.31 -14.66
C THR A 165 11.77 -16.43 -14.89
N ASP A 166 11.68 -15.38 -15.71
CA ASP A 166 12.79 -14.44 -15.94
C ASP A 166 13.07 -13.66 -14.64
N ILE A 167 12.01 -13.16 -13.97
CA ILE A 167 12.13 -12.48 -12.67
C ILE A 167 12.69 -13.42 -11.62
N LYS A 168 12.16 -14.65 -11.52
CA LYS A 168 12.66 -15.65 -10.57
C LYS A 168 14.15 -15.94 -10.77
N SER A 169 14.57 -16.10 -12.03
CA SER A 169 15.97 -16.36 -12.35
C SER A 169 16.90 -15.19 -12.04
N ALA A 170 16.41 -13.95 -12.20
CA ALA A 170 17.18 -12.75 -11.87
C ALA A 170 17.35 -12.56 -10.35
N LEU A 171 16.49 -13.16 -9.53
CA LEU A 171 16.51 -13.06 -8.06
C LEU A 171 17.20 -14.26 -7.39
N SER A 172 17.65 -15.25 -8.14
CA SER A 172 18.33 -16.47 -7.64
C SER A 172 19.84 -16.33 -7.67
#